data_b7622b32ca0a4507c302038b9c392e71
#
_entry.id   b7622b32ca0a4507c302038b9c392e71
#
_cell.length_a   1.000
_cell.length_b   1.000
_cell.length_c   1.000
_cell.angle_alpha   90.00
_cell.angle_beta   90.00
_cell.angle_gamma   90.00
#
_symmetry.space_group_name_H-M   'P 1'
#
loop_
_entity.id
_entity.type
_entity.pdbx_description
1 polymer ?
#
loop_
_entity_poly.entity_id
_entity_poly.type
_entity_poly.pdbx_seq_one_letter_code
_entity_poly.pdbx_strand_id
1 'polypeptide(L)'
;MISRKYMIILGIDPGIATTGYGVIKVPDDILGREFNYEIELISYGNIFTDKDKPMPDRLWKLYRELNKVVEEYKPDAIAVEMLFFGANLKTAITVGQARGVVLMEAAKHRVPISEYTGLQIKLMVAGSGKADKQQVHDGVRRFLGNGGRRHKKLETTWKGGHLDDATDALACAICHVLKMVAK
;
A
#
# COMPACT_ATOMS: atom_id res chain seq x y z
N MET A 1 22.33 -18.07 8.80
CA MET A 1 21.23 -17.19 8.34
C MET A 1 21.87 -15.90 7.89
N ILE A 2 21.78 -15.56 6.60
CA ILE A 2 22.23 -14.26 6.11
C ILE A 2 21.18 -13.25 6.60
N SER A 3 21.53 -12.37 7.54
CA SER A 3 20.67 -11.28 7.99
C SER A 3 20.35 -10.42 6.77
N ARG A 4 19.08 -10.33 6.37
CA ARG A 4 18.65 -9.36 5.35
C ARG A 4 18.93 -7.97 5.93
N LYS A 5 19.66 -7.16 5.18
CA LYS A 5 19.95 -5.77 5.55
C LYS A 5 18.79 -4.80 5.24
N TYR A 6 17.64 -5.31 4.86
CA TYR A 6 16.46 -4.52 4.46
C TYR A 6 15.17 -5.28 4.69
N MET A 7 14.09 -4.53 4.85
CA MET A 7 12.71 -5.00 4.91
C MET A 7 11.95 -4.59 3.64
N ILE A 8 11.05 -5.47 3.19
CA ILE A 8 10.09 -5.22 2.12
C ILE A 8 8.72 -4.97 2.77
N ILE A 9 8.13 -3.83 2.47
CA ILE A 9 6.79 -3.46 2.95
C ILE A 9 5.84 -3.41 1.75
N LEU A 10 4.74 -4.13 1.85
CA LEU A 10 3.65 -4.10 0.86
C LEU A 10 2.50 -3.26 1.41
N GLY A 11 2.23 -2.13 0.80
CA GLY A 11 1.03 -1.32 1.04
C GLY A 11 -0.11 -1.78 0.16
N ILE A 12 -1.33 -1.76 0.67
CA ILE A 12 -2.54 -2.13 -0.07
C ILE A 12 -3.66 -1.14 0.25
N ASP A 13 -4.29 -0.63 -0.81
CA ASP A 13 -5.58 0.07 -0.78
C ASP A 13 -6.66 -0.87 -1.33
N PRO A 14 -7.48 -1.49 -0.45
CA PRO A 14 -8.39 -2.56 -0.86
C PRO A 14 -9.67 -2.02 -1.48
N GLY A 15 -9.90 -2.33 -2.75
CA GLY A 15 -11.16 -2.08 -3.44
C GLY A 15 -11.53 -3.27 -4.33
N ILE A 16 -12.85 -3.51 -4.56
CA ILE A 16 -13.26 -4.65 -5.41
C ILE A 16 -13.15 -4.33 -6.89
N ALA A 17 -13.39 -3.10 -7.32
CA ALA A 17 -13.21 -2.70 -8.72
C ALA A 17 -11.73 -2.58 -9.06
N THR A 18 -11.01 -1.93 -8.18
CA THR A 18 -9.58 -1.71 -8.25
C THR A 18 -8.99 -1.91 -6.86
N THR A 19 -7.93 -2.68 -6.74
CA THR A 19 -7.10 -2.77 -5.53
C THR A 19 -5.73 -2.23 -5.88
N GLY A 20 -5.32 -1.14 -5.22
CA GLY A 20 -3.97 -0.61 -5.34
C GLY A 20 -2.96 -1.43 -4.53
N TYR A 21 -1.75 -1.59 -5.05
CA TYR A 21 -0.62 -2.10 -4.28
C TYR A 21 0.65 -1.28 -4.52
N GLY A 22 1.48 -1.17 -3.49
CA GLY A 22 2.78 -0.52 -3.55
C GLY A 22 3.81 -1.28 -2.73
N VAL A 23 4.97 -1.58 -3.32
CA VAL A 23 6.06 -2.32 -2.70
C VAL A 23 7.24 -1.40 -2.53
N ILE A 24 7.67 -1.22 -1.29
CA ILE A 24 8.84 -0.41 -0.93
C ILE A 24 9.87 -1.25 -0.17
N LYS A 25 11.12 -0.81 -0.24
CA LYS A 25 12.22 -1.39 0.50
C LYS A 25 12.87 -0.35 1.40
N VAL A 26 13.14 -0.73 2.63
CA VAL A 26 13.80 0.11 3.64
C VAL A 26 14.89 -0.69 4.36
N PRO A 27 15.93 -0.04 4.92
CA PRO A 27 16.90 -0.72 5.78
C PRO A 27 16.21 -1.41 6.97
N ASP A 28 16.72 -2.53 7.44
CA ASP A 28 16.16 -3.27 8.58
C ASP A 28 16.47 -2.62 9.94
N ASP A 29 17.47 -1.74 9.98
CA ASP A 29 17.94 -1.04 11.18
C ASP A 29 17.33 0.37 11.35
N ILE A 30 16.14 0.62 10.76
CA ILE A 30 15.46 1.93 10.82
C ILE A 30 14.93 2.30 12.20
N LEU A 31 14.78 1.32 13.09
CA LEU A 31 14.20 1.55 14.43
C LEU A 31 15.14 2.42 15.29
N GLY A 32 14.61 3.55 15.79
CA GLY A 32 15.34 4.47 16.66
C GLY A 32 16.34 5.39 15.97
N ARG A 33 16.33 5.46 14.64
CA ARG A 33 17.14 6.43 13.86
C ARG A 33 16.31 7.67 13.51
N GLU A 34 16.98 8.82 13.38
CA GLU A 34 16.38 9.95 12.69
C GLU A 34 16.09 9.58 11.24
N PHE A 35 14.94 10.05 10.71
CA PHE A 35 14.51 9.74 9.36
C PHE A 35 15.42 10.43 8.33
N ASN A 36 16.52 9.77 7.93
CA ASN A 36 17.46 10.25 6.91
C ASN A 36 17.82 9.16 5.87
N TYR A 37 17.00 8.10 5.77
CA TYR A 37 17.20 7.02 4.81
C TYR A 37 16.24 7.14 3.64
N GLU A 38 16.71 6.69 2.48
CA GLU A 38 15.88 6.63 1.28
C GLU A 38 14.96 5.40 1.32
N ILE A 39 13.68 5.62 1.07
CA ILE A 39 12.71 4.56 0.79
C ILE A 39 12.84 4.21 -0.69
N GLU A 40 13.27 2.98 -0.99
CA GLU A 40 13.39 2.49 -2.36
C GLU A 40 12.03 1.99 -2.87
N LEU A 41 11.53 2.56 -3.97
CA LEU A 41 10.37 2.05 -4.68
C LEU A 41 10.75 0.81 -5.49
N ILE A 42 10.13 -0.32 -5.18
CA ILE A 42 10.36 -1.60 -5.89
C ILE A 42 9.32 -1.79 -6.99
N SER A 43 8.03 -1.69 -6.63
CA SER A 43 6.92 -1.89 -7.56
C SER A 43 5.66 -1.19 -7.07
N TYR A 44 4.74 -0.95 -7.97
CA TYR A 44 3.39 -0.49 -7.66
C TYR A 44 2.47 -0.83 -8.84
N GLY A 45 1.18 -0.88 -8.57
CA GLY A 45 0.20 -1.15 -9.61
C GLY A 45 -1.20 -1.34 -9.06
N ASN A 46 -2.09 -1.70 -9.95
CA ASN A 46 -3.50 -1.92 -9.69
C ASN A 46 -3.95 -3.30 -10.15
N ILE A 47 -4.74 -3.95 -9.32
CA ILE A 47 -5.44 -5.19 -9.65
C ILE A 47 -6.87 -4.81 -9.98
N PHE A 48 -7.26 -5.00 -11.24
CA PHE A 48 -8.60 -4.69 -11.72
C PHE A 48 -9.47 -5.94 -11.74
N THR A 49 -10.72 -5.81 -11.34
CA THR A 49 -11.73 -6.85 -11.52
C THR A 49 -12.88 -6.33 -12.39
N ASP A 50 -13.42 -7.22 -13.21
CA ASP A 50 -14.52 -6.89 -14.12
C ASP A 50 -15.84 -6.75 -13.34
N LYS A 51 -16.48 -5.58 -13.46
CA LYS A 51 -17.76 -5.28 -12.78
C LYS A 51 -18.92 -6.17 -13.24
N ASP A 52 -18.84 -6.72 -14.47
CA ASP A 52 -19.88 -7.53 -15.07
C ASP A 52 -19.75 -9.03 -14.67
N LYS A 53 -18.70 -9.38 -13.90
CA LYS A 53 -18.51 -10.73 -13.36
C LYS A 53 -19.16 -10.87 -11.98
N PRO A 54 -19.64 -12.07 -11.63
CA PRO A 54 -20.13 -12.39 -10.29
C PRO A 54 -19.07 -12.11 -9.21
N MET A 55 -19.51 -11.73 -8.01
CA MET A 55 -18.61 -11.40 -6.90
C MET A 55 -17.59 -12.51 -6.57
N PRO A 56 -17.96 -13.81 -6.55
CA PRO A 56 -16.98 -14.87 -6.31
C PRO A 56 -15.82 -14.88 -7.31
N ASP A 57 -16.11 -14.65 -8.60
CA ASP A 57 -15.09 -14.62 -9.66
C ASP A 57 -14.16 -13.43 -9.50
N ARG A 58 -14.72 -12.27 -9.08
CA ARG A 58 -13.95 -11.05 -8.82
C ARG A 58 -13.02 -11.24 -7.63
N LEU A 59 -13.50 -11.82 -6.53
CA LEU A 59 -12.69 -12.11 -5.35
C LEU A 59 -11.61 -13.15 -5.67
N TRP A 60 -11.94 -14.16 -6.47
CA TRP A 60 -10.97 -15.15 -6.92
C TRP A 60 -9.86 -14.52 -7.79
N LYS A 61 -10.22 -13.60 -8.70
CA LYS A 61 -9.24 -12.86 -9.49
C LYS A 61 -8.35 -12.02 -8.59
N LEU A 62 -8.94 -11.25 -7.67
CA LEU A 62 -8.18 -10.44 -6.70
C LEU A 62 -7.19 -11.30 -5.91
N TYR A 63 -7.66 -12.42 -5.36
CA TYR A 63 -6.82 -13.37 -4.65
C TYR A 63 -5.62 -13.83 -5.48
N ARG A 64 -5.86 -14.31 -6.71
CA ARG A 64 -4.80 -14.82 -7.57
C ARG A 64 -3.74 -13.78 -7.91
N GLU A 65 -4.16 -12.56 -8.23
CA GLU A 65 -3.23 -11.49 -8.60
C GLU A 65 -2.46 -11.00 -7.36
N LEU A 66 -3.13 -10.86 -6.22
CA LEU A 66 -2.47 -10.48 -4.96
C LEU A 66 -1.48 -11.55 -4.49
N ASN A 67 -1.83 -12.84 -4.63
CA ASN A 67 -0.92 -13.94 -4.33
C ASN A 67 0.38 -13.86 -5.14
N LYS A 68 0.29 -13.53 -6.44
CA LYS A 68 1.50 -13.33 -7.27
C LYS A 68 2.38 -12.22 -6.72
N VAL A 69 1.79 -11.09 -6.30
CA VAL A 69 2.52 -9.97 -5.70
C VAL A 69 3.23 -10.42 -4.42
N VAL A 70 2.51 -11.12 -3.52
CA VAL A 70 3.09 -11.58 -2.26
C VAL A 70 4.18 -12.63 -2.48
N GLU A 71 3.99 -13.56 -3.42
CA GLU A 71 5.01 -14.59 -3.75
C GLU A 71 6.25 -13.98 -4.42
N GLU A 72 6.09 -12.99 -5.28
CA GLU A 72 7.18 -12.32 -5.99
C GLU A 72 8.05 -11.50 -5.04
N TYR A 73 7.42 -10.64 -4.23
CA TYR A 73 8.15 -9.67 -3.40
C TYR A 73 8.45 -10.17 -2.00
N LYS A 74 7.75 -11.20 -1.50
CA LYS A 74 7.93 -11.81 -0.18
C LYS A 74 8.03 -10.73 0.92
N PRO A 75 6.99 -9.93 1.12
CA PRO A 75 7.01 -8.80 2.04
C PRO A 75 7.21 -9.27 3.48
N ASP A 76 7.95 -8.49 4.26
CA ASP A 76 8.16 -8.69 5.69
C ASP A 76 6.99 -8.14 6.52
N ALA A 77 6.22 -7.17 5.96
CA ALA A 77 4.98 -6.67 6.52
C ALA A 77 4.01 -6.20 5.43
N ILE A 78 2.72 -6.27 5.72
CA ILE A 78 1.65 -5.72 4.89
C ILE A 78 0.98 -4.57 5.65
N ALA A 79 0.86 -3.40 5.00
CA ALA A 79 0.17 -2.22 5.49
C ALA A 79 -1.12 -2.02 4.69
N VAL A 80 -2.27 -1.92 5.36
CA VAL A 80 -3.58 -1.81 4.69
C VAL A 80 -4.31 -0.57 5.17
N GLU A 81 -4.95 0.17 4.26
CA GLU A 81 -5.84 1.22 4.66
C GLU A 81 -7.10 0.64 5.33
N MET A 82 -7.36 1.13 6.55
CA MET A 82 -8.58 0.81 7.28
C MET A 82 -9.73 1.65 6.75
N LEU A 83 -10.72 0.98 6.22
CA LEU A 83 -11.91 1.63 5.70
C LEU A 83 -12.82 2.15 6.81
N PHE A 84 -13.11 3.42 6.77
CA PHE A 84 -14.24 3.99 7.51
C PHE A 84 -15.51 3.87 6.65
N PHE A 85 -16.45 3.11 7.13
CA PHE A 85 -17.75 2.97 6.48
C PHE A 85 -18.54 4.26 6.63
N GLY A 86 -18.67 5.04 5.55
CA GLY A 86 -19.68 6.09 5.43
C GLY A 86 -21.08 5.49 5.31
N ALA A 87 -22.08 6.31 5.03
CA ALA A 87 -23.50 5.90 4.98
C ALA A 87 -23.85 4.87 3.88
N ASN A 88 -22.93 4.51 2.98
CA ASN A 88 -23.17 3.58 1.86
C ASN A 88 -22.80 2.14 2.22
N LEU A 89 -23.76 1.40 2.79
CA LEU A 89 -23.60 0.00 3.18
C LEU A 89 -23.21 -0.95 2.04
N LYS A 90 -23.69 -0.71 0.80
CA LYS A 90 -23.32 -1.56 -0.35
C LYS A 90 -21.83 -1.52 -0.63
N THR A 91 -21.26 -0.34 -0.66
CA THR A 91 -19.81 -0.16 -0.86
C THR A 91 -19.05 -0.77 0.30
N ALA A 92 -19.51 -0.58 1.54
CA ALA A 92 -18.91 -1.15 2.73
C ALA A 92 -18.74 -2.68 2.66
N ILE A 93 -19.81 -3.38 2.24
CA ILE A 93 -19.80 -4.85 2.12
C ILE A 93 -18.78 -5.28 1.06
N THR A 94 -18.83 -4.68 -0.14
CA THR A 94 -17.96 -5.11 -1.25
C THR A 94 -16.48 -4.84 -0.99
N VAL A 95 -16.16 -3.73 -0.35
CA VAL A 95 -14.79 -3.42 0.05
C VAL A 95 -14.35 -4.28 1.22
N GLY A 96 -15.26 -4.57 2.18
CA GLY A 96 -14.99 -5.52 3.25
C GLY A 96 -14.64 -6.92 2.74
N GLN A 97 -15.30 -7.38 1.66
CA GLN A 97 -14.96 -8.64 1.00
C GLN A 97 -13.56 -8.62 0.38
N ALA A 98 -13.21 -7.54 -0.33
CA ALA A 98 -11.85 -7.36 -0.90
C ALA A 98 -10.79 -7.33 0.21
N ARG A 99 -11.04 -6.58 1.30
CA ARG A 99 -10.18 -6.57 2.49
C ARG A 99 -10.04 -7.97 3.10
N GLY A 100 -11.11 -8.77 3.15
CA GLY A 100 -11.05 -10.16 3.63
C GLY A 100 -10.06 -11.01 2.83
N VAL A 101 -9.97 -10.82 1.50
CA VAL A 101 -8.97 -11.48 0.66
C VAL A 101 -7.55 -11.05 1.05
N VAL A 102 -7.31 -9.77 1.32
CA VAL A 102 -6.00 -9.27 1.77
C VAL A 102 -5.59 -9.91 3.09
N LEU A 103 -6.50 -9.95 4.07
CA LEU A 103 -6.26 -10.57 5.38
C LEU A 103 -5.95 -12.07 5.25
N MET A 104 -6.67 -12.76 4.39
CA MET A 104 -6.45 -14.19 4.12
C MET A 104 -5.08 -14.44 3.49
N GLU A 105 -4.66 -13.60 2.52
CA GLU A 105 -3.33 -13.72 1.92
C GLU A 105 -2.21 -13.46 2.93
N ALA A 106 -2.35 -12.46 3.77
CA ALA A 106 -1.40 -12.18 4.84
C ALA A 106 -1.27 -13.40 5.78
N ALA A 107 -2.38 -13.97 6.20
CA ALA A 107 -2.41 -15.16 7.07
C ALA A 107 -1.80 -16.39 6.41
N LYS A 108 -2.13 -16.65 5.13
CA LYS A 108 -1.59 -17.77 4.34
C LYS A 108 -0.06 -17.74 4.26
N HIS A 109 0.50 -16.56 4.05
CA HIS A 109 1.94 -16.36 3.94
C HIS A 109 2.61 -16.06 5.28
N ARG A 110 1.84 -16.00 6.39
CA ARG A 110 2.32 -15.66 7.74
C ARG A 110 3.03 -14.30 7.78
N VAL A 111 2.56 -13.36 6.98
CA VAL A 111 3.08 -11.99 6.95
C VAL A 111 2.30 -11.15 7.95
N PRO A 112 2.96 -10.43 8.88
CA PRO A 112 2.28 -9.53 9.80
C PRO A 112 1.57 -8.40 9.04
N ILE A 113 0.37 -8.05 9.51
CA ILE A 113 -0.45 -7.01 8.92
C ILE A 113 -0.65 -5.85 9.91
N SER A 114 -0.59 -4.62 9.39
CA SER A 114 -0.89 -3.41 10.14
C SER A 114 -1.92 -2.57 9.38
N GLU A 115 -2.88 -2.05 10.11
CA GLU A 115 -3.97 -1.27 9.53
C GLU A 115 -3.88 0.20 9.96
N TYR A 116 -4.11 1.12 9.01
CA TYR A 116 -4.02 2.56 9.22
C TYR A 116 -5.26 3.26 8.70
N THR A 117 -5.79 4.19 9.49
CA THR A 117 -6.88 5.05 9.04
C THR A 117 -6.38 6.05 8.00
N GLY A 118 -7.24 6.49 7.08
CA GLY A 118 -6.89 7.55 6.11
C GLY A 118 -6.39 8.83 6.79
N LEU A 119 -6.90 9.16 7.99
CA LEU A 119 -6.40 10.29 8.79
C LEU A 119 -4.95 10.08 9.25
N GLN A 120 -4.60 8.87 9.69
CA GLN A 120 -3.23 8.55 10.09
C GLN A 120 -2.28 8.59 8.89
N ILE A 121 -2.70 8.03 7.74
CA ILE A 121 -1.91 8.06 6.50
C ILE A 121 -1.65 9.50 6.09
N LYS A 122 -2.68 10.34 6.01
CA LYS A 122 -2.56 11.77 5.66
C LYS A 122 -1.63 12.52 6.60
N LEU A 123 -1.80 12.32 7.91
CA LEU A 123 -0.96 12.97 8.92
C LEU A 123 0.51 12.59 8.76
N MET A 124 0.81 11.30 8.58
CA MET A 124 2.19 10.81 8.49
C MET A 124 2.85 11.18 7.17
N VAL A 125 2.13 11.05 6.04
CA VAL A 125 2.71 11.22 4.71
C VAL A 125 2.71 12.69 4.25
N ALA A 126 1.65 13.44 4.57
CA ALA A 126 1.49 14.83 4.15
C ALA A 126 1.64 15.86 5.29
N GLY A 127 1.84 15.41 6.54
CA GLY A 127 1.99 16.29 7.70
C GLY A 127 0.68 16.85 8.26
N SER A 128 -0.48 16.52 7.67
CA SER A 128 -1.79 16.99 8.11
C SER A 128 -2.86 15.92 7.88
N GLY A 129 -3.67 15.60 8.90
CA GLY A 129 -4.83 14.72 8.75
C GLY A 129 -5.93 15.27 7.84
N LYS A 130 -5.89 16.58 7.53
CA LYS A 130 -6.81 17.25 6.58
C LYS A 130 -6.24 17.38 5.18
N ALA A 131 -5.07 16.77 4.91
CA ALA A 131 -4.42 16.83 3.60
C ALA A 131 -5.37 16.34 2.50
N ASP A 132 -5.37 17.06 1.39
CA ASP A 132 -6.04 16.63 0.18
C ASP A 132 -5.23 15.55 -0.55
N LYS A 133 -5.79 15.03 -1.63
CA LYS A 133 -5.18 13.96 -2.41
C LYS A 133 -3.85 14.38 -3.02
N GLN A 134 -3.75 15.61 -3.55
CA GLN A 134 -2.53 16.11 -4.14
C GLN A 134 -1.40 16.22 -3.11
N GLN A 135 -1.71 16.69 -1.91
CA GLN A 135 -0.74 16.79 -0.81
C GLN A 135 -0.22 15.42 -0.37
N VAL A 136 -1.07 14.39 -0.37
CA VAL A 136 -0.64 13.01 -0.09
C VAL A 136 0.29 12.50 -1.20
N HIS A 137 -0.05 12.72 -2.47
CA HIS A 137 0.78 12.36 -3.61
C HIS A 137 2.16 13.04 -3.57
N ASP A 138 2.20 14.32 -3.24
CA ASP A 138 3.46 15.07 -3.10
C ASP A 138 4.28 14.54 -1.92
N GLY A 139 3.62 14.14 -0.83
CA GLY A 139 4.23 13.44 0.27
C GLY A 139 4.88 12.12 -0.16
N VAL A 140 4.15 11.27 -0.87
CA VAL A 140 4.68 10.00 -1.41
C VAL A 140 5.91 10.24 -2.29
N ARG A 141 5.84 11.21 -3.21
CA ARG A 141 7.00 11.58 -4.06
C ARG A 141 8.21 12.04 -3.25
N ARG A 142 7.98 12.83 -2.21
CA ARG A 142 9.05 13.32 -1.32
C ARG A 142 9.77 12.17 -0.63
N PHE A 143 9.04 11.16 -0.13
CA PHE A 143 9.62 10.00 0.56
C PHE A 143 10.30 9.01 -0.39
N LEU A 144 9.79 8.84 -1.61
CA LEU A 144 10.38 7.93 -2.59
C LEU A 144 11.52 8.58 -3.40
N GLY A 145 11.80 9.87 -3.17
CA GLY A 145 12.79 10.64 -3.92
C GLY A 145 12.37 10.93 -5.37
N ASN A 146 13.06 11.87 -6.03
CA ASN A 146 12.82 12.22 -7.43
C ASN A 146 13.47 11.22 -8.42
N GLY A 147 13.59 9.94 -8.04
CA GLY A 147 14.16 8.90 -8.89
C GLY A 147 15.64 9.12 -9.17
N GLY A 148 16.50 9.01 -8.15
CA GLY A 148 17.94 8.82 -8.36
C GLY A 148 18.22 7.65 -9.31
N ARG A 149 19.42 7.56 -9.88
CA ARG A 149 19.81 6.63 -10.98
C ARG A 149 19.50 5.13 -10.76
N ARG A 150 18.93 4.74 -9.61
CA ARG A 150 18.60 3.34 -9.23
C ARG A 150 17.12 3.12 -8.92
N HIS A 151 16.27 4.16 -8.94
CA HIS A 151 14.86 4.04 -8.56
C HIS A 151 13.96 4.02 -9.80
N LYS A 152 13.00 3.11 -9.80
CA LYS A 152 11.92 3.10 -10.78
C LYS A 152 11.16 4.43 -10.59
N LYS A 153 11.27 5.33 -11.57
CA LYS A 153 10.63 6.63 -11.51
C LYS A 153 9.12 6.43 -11.42
N LEU A 154 8.47 7.01 -10.41
CA LEU A 154 7.03 7.18 -10.45
C LEU A 154 6.71 7.96 -11.73
N GLU A 155 5.95 7.37 -12.63
CA GLU A 155 5.58 8.04 -13.88
C GLU A 155 4.90 9.37 -13.56
N THR A 156 5.45 10.43 -14.11
CA THR A 156 4.98 11.82 -13.84
C THR A 156 3.68 12.14 -14.56
N THR A 157 3.16 11.22 -15.38
CA THR A 157 1.92 11.40 -16.15
C THR A 157 0.72 10.86 -15.37
N TRP A 158 0.35 11.55 -14.32
CA TRP A 158 -0.85 11.34 -13.53
C TRP A 158 -2.11 11.83 -14.25
N LYS A 159 -2.27 11.47 -15.51
CA LYS A 159 -3.47 11.78 -16.27
C LYS A 159 -4.42 10.57 -16.23
N GLY A 160 -5.35 10.62 -15.28
CA GLY A 160 -6.54 9.76 -15.23
C GLY A 160 -6.48 8.59 -14.25
N GLY A 161 -7.24 8.66 -13.20
CA GLY A 161 -7.98 7.69 -12.38
C GLY A 161 -7.40 6.33 -11.97
N HIS A 162 -6.42 5.80 -12.62
CA HIS A 162 -5.94 4.43 -12.39
C HIS A 162 -4.65 4.32 -11.54
N LEU A 163 -3.90 5.40 -11.37
CA LEU A 163 -2.69 5.42 -10.54
C LEU A 163 -2.97 5.87 -9.10
N ASP A 164 -4.14 6.39 -8.84
CA ASP A 164 -4.54 6.90 -7.54
C ASP A 164 -4.49 5.81 -6.46
N ASP A 165 -5.16 4.66 -6.70
CA ASP A 165 -5.23 3.57 -5.73
C ASP A 165 -3.82 2.99 -5.42
N ALA A 166 -2.95 2.89 -6.44
CA ALA A 166 -1.57 2.46 -6.25
C ALA A 166 -0.74 3.46 -5.42
N THR A 167 -1.03 4.76 -5.53
CA THR A 167 -0.35 5.77 -4.70
C THR A 167 -0.89 5.79 -3.29
N ASP A 168 -2.19 5.59 -3.10
CA ASP A 168 -2.80 5.44 -1.78
C ASP A 168 -2.21 4.20 -1.08
N ALA A 169 -1.98 3.11 -1.81
CA ALA A 169 -1.27 1.94 -1.31
C ALA A 169 0.19 2.25 -0.93
N LEU A 170 0.93 3.02 -1.75
CA LEU A 170 2.29 3.48 -1.40
C LEU A 170 2.28 4.38 -0.17
N ALA A 171 1.30 5.29 -0.04
CA ALA A 171 1.14 6.12 1.14
C ALA A 171 0.92 5.27 2.40
N CYS A 172 0.14 4.19 2.29
CA CYS A 172 -0.06 3.24 3.39
C CYS A 172 1.25 2.54 3.79
N ALA A 173 2.06 2.07 2.84
CA ALA A 173 3.37 1.47 3.10
C ALA A 173 4.33 2.46 3.78
N ILE A 174 4.40 3.71 3.29
CA ILE A 174 5.21 4.78 3.88
C ILE A 174 4.74 5.11 5.31
N CYS A 175 3.42 5.20 5.52
CA CYS A 175 2.85 5.41 6.85
C CYS A 175 3.30 4.32 7.83
N HIS A 176 3.35 3.06 7.40
CA HIS A 176 3.85 1.96 8.22
C HIS A 176 5.31 2.20 8.65
N VAL A 177 6.19 2.52 7.72
CA VAL A 177 7.60 2.83 8.00
C VAL A 177 7.73 3.97 9.00
N LEU A 178 7.03 5.09 8.76
CA LEU A 178 7.07 6.26 9.64
C LEU A 178 6.57 5.95 11.06
N LYS A 179 5.57 5.07 11.19
CA LYS A 179 5.06 4.61 12.49
C LYS A 179 6.04 3.68 13.21
N MET A 180 6.83 2.89 12.48
CA MET A 180 7.88 2.06 13.08
C MET A 180 9.00 2.91 13.67
N VAL A 181 9.38 3.98 12.99
CA VAL A 181 10.45 4.91 13.43
C VAL A 181 10.01 5.78 14.62
N ALA A 182 8.72 6.15 14.68
CA ALA A 182 8.16 7.00 15.73
C ALA A 182 7.94 6.28 17.09
N LYS A 183 8.22 4.98 17.18
CA LYS A 183 8.16 4.17 18.40
C LYS A 183 9.51 4.17 19.12
#